data_4dda334463b3b32e0026eacc015730d0
#
_entry.id   4dda334463b3b32e0026eacc015730d0
#
_cell.length_a   1.000
_cell.length_b   1.000
_cell.length_c   1.000
_cell.angle_alpha   90.00
_cell.angle_beta   90.00
_cell.angle_gamma   90.00
#
_symmetry.space_group_name_H-M   'P 1'
#
loop_
_entity.id
_entity.type
_entity.pdbx_description
1 polymer ?
#
loop_
_entity_poly.entity_id
_entity_poly.type
_entity_poly.pdbx_seq_one_letter_code
_entity_poly.pdbx_strand_id
1 'polypeptide(L)'
;ACEEADVLIGASRMLKSVVKEGQQTFAAYKPEEITDYIFSHPQDENIVVVLSGDPGFYSGAKKLILTIRDRLKKSGEPDRVKTEILPGISTVSSLCAKLQIPWEDIKLVSIHGREENLLAAVKNNKYTFTLTGSAADVRKLAKTLIDARLGDCNMAVGAELTYEGEQILKGNVLEFLDYDGDNLAAVLIANPYGGENAVTHGMNDEEFIRGDVPMTK
;
A
#
# COMPACT_ATOMS: atom_id res chain seq x y z
N ALA A 1 4.63 23.11 -4.41
CA ALA A 1 4.11 23.04 -3.03
C ALA A 1 5.24 23.08 -2.00
N CYS A 2 6.18 22.11 -1.99
CA CYS A 2 7.25 22.12 -0.97
C CYS A 2 8.11 23.38 -0.97
N GLU A 3 8.36 23.99 -2.13
CA GLU A 3 9.18 25.19 -2.26
C GLU A 3 8.53 26.46 -1.71
N GLU A 4 7.20 26.48 -1.68
CA GLU A 4 6.37 27.61 -1.26
C GLU A 4 5.78 27.44 0.14
N ALA A 5 6.15 26.36 0.81
CA ALA A 5 5.68 26.07 2.15
C ALA A 5 6.38 26.95 3.18
N ASP A 6 5.60 27.51 4.12
CA ASP A 6 6.13 28.16 5.32
C ASP A 6 6.84 27.13 6.19
N VAL A 7 6.25 25.93 6.29
CA VAL A 7 6.80 24.81 7.06
C VAL A 7 6.60 23.50 6.32
N LEU A 8 7.66 22.68 6.28
CA LEU A 8 7.58 21.28 5.86
C LEU A 8 7.50 20.36 7.09
N ILE A 9 6.46 19.53 7.14
CA ILE A 9 6.28 18.53 8.20
C ILE A 9 6.41 17.13 7.61
N GLY A 10 7.12 16.24 8.29
CA GLY A 10 7.26 14.85 7.86
C GLY A 10 8.28 14.06 8.67
N ALA A 11 8.42 12.79 8.37
CA ALA A 11 9.50 11.99 8.94
C ALA A 11 10.85 12.55 8.51
N SER A 12 11.85 12.52 9.38
CA SER A 12 13.18 13.11 9.15
C SER A 12 13.82 12.66 7.83
N ARG A 13 13.62 11.38 7.44
CA ARG A 13 14.13 10.84 6.18
C ARG A 13 13.46 11.49 4.95
N MET A 14 12.18 11.81 5.06
CA MET A 14 11.41 12.42 3.97
C MET A 14 11.76 13.90 3.82
N LEU A 15 11.91 14.60 4.94
CA LEU A 15 12.31 16.01 4.94
C LEU A 15 13.67 16.19 4.27
N LYS A 16 14.65 15.30 4.53
CA LYS A 16 15.98 15.36 3.92
C LYS A 16 15.98 15.38 2.38
N SER A 17 14.98 14.77 1.76
CA SER A 17 14.89 14.68 0.29
C SER A 17 14.21 15.88 -0.38
N VAL A 18 13.54 16.76 0.39
CA VAL A 18 12.72 17.84 -0.18
C VAL A 18 13.04 19.21 0.41
N VAL A 19 13.72 19.27 1.57
CA VAL A 19 14.03 20.54 2.25
C VAL A 19 15.09 21.35 1.48
N LYS A 20 14.88 22.65 1.39
CA LYS A 20 15.86 23.61 0.90
C LYS A 20 16.55 24.34 2.04
N GLU A 21 17.71 24.93 1.74
CA GLU A 21 18.46 25.71 2.72
C GLU A 21 17.63 26.88 3.27
N GLY A 22 17.58 26.98 4.60
CA GLY A 22 16.80 28.01 5.30
C GLY A 22 15.32 27.75 5.44
N GLN A 23 14.79 26.64 4.92
CA GLN A 23 13.37 26.30 5.01
C GLN A 23 13.03 25.73 6.39
N GLN A 24 11.94 26.20 7.00
CA GLN A 24 11.47 25.72 8.29
C GLN A 24 10.94 24.29 8.16
N THR A 25 11.31 23.42 9.12
CA THR A 25 10.88 22.03 9.16
C THR A 25 10.42 21.61 10.54
N PHE A 26 9.46 20.71 10.60
CA PHE A 26 9.02 20.04 11.82
C PHE A 26 9.03 18.53 11.60
N ALA A 27 9.93 17.83 12.28
CA ALA A 27 10.08 16.38 12.15
C ALA A 27 9.01 15.66 12.97
N ALA A 28 7.94 15.22 12.32
CA ALA A 28 6.86 14.47 12.93
C ALA A 28 6.25 13.48 11.92
N TYR A 29 5.72 12.37 12.43
CA TYR A 29 5.02 11.36 11.61
C TYR A 29 3.68 10.91 12.22
N LYS A 30 3.45 11.23 13.50
CA LYS A 30 2.20 10.89 14.16
C LYS A 30 1.13 11.93 13.82
N PRO A 31 -0.06 11.50 13.39
CA PRO A 31 -1.14 12.42 13.03
C PRO A 31 -1.51 13.42 14.13
N GLU A 32 -1.45 13.00 15.38
CA GLU A 32 -1.75 13.81 16.54
C GLU A 32 -0.73 14.96 16.70
N GLU A 33 0.57 14.66 16.61
CA GLU A 33 1.65 15.65 16.69
C GLU A 33 1.58 16.68 15.56
N ILE A 34 1.32 16.19 14.33
CA ILE A 34 1.16 17.05 13.15
C ILE A 34 -0.07 17.95 13.32
N THR A 35 -1.18 17.39 13.76
CA THR A 35 -2.43 18.15 13.98
C THR A 35 -2.23 19.21 15.07
N ASP A 36 -1.57 18.88 16.18
CA ASP A 36 -1.31 19.82 17.26
C ASP A 36 -0.41 20.97 16.77
N TYR A 37 0.61 20.68 15.95
CA TYR A 37 1.42 21.72 15.31
C TYR A 37 0.57 22.68 14.47
N ILE A 38 -0.22 22.14 13.53
CA ILE A 38 -1.07 22.94 12.63
C ILE A 38 -2.00 23.88 13.43
N PHE A 39 -2.58 23.42 14.51
CA PHE A 39 -3.52 24.21 15.31
C PHE A 39 -2.86 25.20 16.27
N SER A 40 -1.60 24.99 16.65
CA SER A 40 -0.84 25.87 17.54
C SER A 40 -0.01 26.94 16.82
N HIS A 41 0.13 26.85 15.48
CA HIS A 41 0.93 27.79 14.68
C HIS A 41 0.05 28.46 13.58
N PRO A 42 -0.92 29.32 13.98
CA PRO A 42 -1.84 29.94 13.03
C PRO A 42 -1.16 30.96 12.10
N GLN A 43 0.09 31.34 12.39
CA GLN A 43 0.91 32.21 11.54
C GLN A 43 1.48 31.49 10.32
N ASP A 44 1.56 30.16 10.35
CA ASP A 44 2.03 29.35 9.23
C ASP A 44 0.83 29.05 8.34
N GLU A 45 0.67 29.82 7.25
CA GLU A 45 -0.52 29.77 6.39
C GLU A 45 -0.46 28.60 5.40
N ASN A 46 0.76 28.23 4.97
CA ASN A 46 0.98 27.18 3.98
C ASN A 46 1.88 26.07 4.54
N ILE A 47 1.24 25.09 5.18
CA ILE A 47 1.92 23.93 5.76
C ILE A 47 1.86 22.73 4.80
N VAL A 48 3.00 22.21 4.42
CA VAL A 48 3.08 21.01 3.58
C VAL A 48 3.53 19.80 4.41
N VAL A 49 2.67 18.77 4.44
CA VAL A 49 3.00 17.50 5.10
C VAL A 49 3.51 16.51 4.06
N VAL A 50 4.76 16.12 4.19
CA VAL A 50 5.44 15.21 3.27
C VAL A 50 5.25 13.76 3.72
N LEU A 51 4.61 12.98 2.88
CA LEU A 51 4.36 11.56 3.09
C LEU A 51 5.02 10.72 1.99
N SER A 52 5.33 9.47 2.30
CA SER A 52 5.94 8.55 1.33
C SER A 52 4.88 7.98 0.39
N GLY A 53 5.19 7.93 -0.90
CA GLY A 53 4.36 7.30 -1.91
C GLY A 53 3.09 8.08 -2.26
N ASP A 54 2.06 7.38 -2.64
CA ASP A 54 0.73 7.93 -2.91
C ASP A 54 -0.08 8.05 -1.61
N PRO A 55 -0.65 9.23 -1.29
CA PRO A 55 -1.49 9.40 -0.11
C PRO A 55 -2.71 8.48 -0.05
N GLY A 56 -3.19 8.01 -1.20
CA GLY A 56 -4.32 7.08 -1.31
C GLY A 56 -3.95 5.60 -1.14
N PHE A 57 -2.64 5.26 -1.11
CA PHE A 57 -2.19 3.87 -1.10
C PHE A 57 -1.42 3.51 0.18
N TYR A 58 -2.10 2.92 1.16
CA TYR A 58 -1.54 2.51 2.48
C TYR A 58 -0.72 3.60 3.18
N SER A 59 -1.10 4.85 2.99
CA SER A 59 -0.42 6.02 3.53
C SER A 59 -0.99 6.46 4.87
N GLY A 60 -0.17 7.15 5.65
CA GLY A 60 -0.60 7.86 6.87
C GLY A 60 -1.58 9.02 6.63
N ALA A 61 -1.74 9.47 5.38
CA ALA A 61 -2.64 10.57 5.01
C ALA A 61 -4.08 10.38 5.49
N LYS A 62 -4.63 9.17 5.32
CA LYS A 62 -5.98 8.85 5.77
C LYS A 62 -6.19 9.16 7.25
N LYS A 63 -5.27 8.68 8.10
CA LYS A 63 -5.37 8.90 9.55
C LYS A 63 -5.19 10.38 9.89
N LEU A 64 -4.23 11.06 9.26
CA LEU A 64 -3.99 12.49 9.46
C LEU A 64 -5.22 13.33 9.11
N ILE A 65 -5.82 13.13 7.94
CA ILE A 65 -7.02 13.85 7.51
C ILE A 65 -8.19 13.61 8.48
N LEU A 66 -8.39 12.39 8.96
CA LEU A 66 -9.41 12.09 9.95
C LEU A 66 -9.15 12.83 11.28
N THR A 67 -7.90 12.86 11.74
CA THR A 67 -7.51 13.55 12.99
C THR A 67 -7.74 15.06 12.87
N ILE A 68 -7.37 15.67 11.74
CA ILE A 68 -7.63 17.11 11.48
C ILE A 68 -9.15 17.39 11.48
N ARG A 69 -9.94 16.59 10.76
CA ARG A 69 -11.40 16.74 10.71
C ARG A 69 -12.06 16.62 12.08
N ASP A 70 -11.62 15.67 12.88
CA ASP A 70 -12.11 15.50 14.26
C ASP A 70 -11.77 16.70 15.13
N ARG A 71 -10.58 17.27 14.98
CA ARG A 71 -10.18 18.49 15.69
C ARG A 71 -11.02 19.70 15.30
N LEU A 72 -11.22 19.92 14.00
CA LEU A 72 -12.07 20.99 13.47
C LEU A 72 -13.52 20.88 14.01
N LYS A 73 -14.07 19.66 14.02
CA LYS A 73 -15.40 19.42 14.57
C LYS A 73 -15.48 19.76 16.07
N LYS A 74 -14.46 19.37 16.83
CA LYS A 74 -14.42 19.63 18.29
C LYS A 74 -14.21 21.10 18.64
N SER A 75 -13.47 21.85 17.83
CA SER A 75 -13.24 23.29 18.04
C SER A 75 -14.43 24.15 17.62
N GLY A 76 -15.37 23.62 16.84
CA GLY A 76 -16.47 24.40 16.27
C GLY A 76 -16.04 25.33 15.12
N GLU A 77 -14.82 25.17 14.59
CA GLU A 77 -14.22 26.01 13.55
C GLU A 77 -13.97 25.19 12.27
N PRO A 78 -15.01 24.78 11.52
CA PRO A 78 -14.89 23.83 10.41
C PRO A 78 -14.03 24.38 9.25
N ASP A 79 -13.95 25.67 9.08
CA ASP A 79 -13.25 26.34 7.97
C ASP A 79 -11.86 26.84 8.35
N ARG A 80 -11.39 26.59 9.58
CA ARG A 80 -10.10 27.07 10.08
C ARG A 80 -8.90 26.50 9.29
N VAL A 81 -9.00 25.26 8.86
CA VAL A 81 -7.94 24.58 8.09
C VAL A 81 -8.54 23.99 6.82
N LYS A 82 -8.00 24.40 5.68
CA LYS A 82 -8.30 23.78 4.39
C LYS A 82 -7.20 22.74 4.07
N THR A 83 -7.62 21.58 3.60
CA THR A 83 -6.68 20.49 3.26
C THR A 83 -6.81 20.15 1.79
N GLU A 84 -5.66 20.06 1.13
CA GLU A 84 -5.51 19.53 -0.22
C GLU A 84 -4.63 18.28 -0.20
N ILE A 85 -4.97 17.27 -0.99
CA ILE A 85 -4.15 16.06 -1.13
C ILE A 85 -3.56 16.05 -2.53
N LEU A 86 -2.23 16.14 -2.59
CA LEU A 86 -1.50 16.00 -3.83
C LEU A 86 -1.16 14.53 -4.06
N PRO A 87 -1.46 13.96 -5.24
CA PRO A 87 -1.14 12.57 -5.54
C PRO A 87 0.37 12.35 -5.64
N GLY A 88 0.79 11.14 -5.36
CA GLY A 88 2.17 10.69 -5.52
C GLY A 88 2.22 9.38 -6.30
N ILE A 89 3.43 8.88 -6.54
CA ILE A 89 3.62 7.58 -7.19
C ILE A 89 3.53 6.49 -6.12
N SER A 90 2.56 5.59 -6.26
CA SER A 90 2.40 4.47 -5.34
C SER A 90 3.48 3.40 -5.55
N THR A 91 3.78 2.64 -4.50
CA THR A 91 4.73 1.52 -4.58
C THR A 91 4.29 0.46 -5.60
N VAL A 92 2.97 0.23 -5.74
CA VAL A 92 2.44 -0.71 -6.73
C VAL A 92 2.71 -0.21 -8.14
N SER A 93 2.42 1.06 -8.45
CA SER A 93 2.67 1.61 -9.79
C SER A 93 4.17 1.65 -10.11
N SER A 94 5.01 1.98 -9.12
CA SER A 94 6.47 1.98 -9.30
C SER A 94 7.01 0.58 -9.61
N LEU A 95 6.66 -0.44 -8.81
CA LEU A 95 7.11 -1.81 -9.04
C LEU A 95 6.58 -2.35 -10.39
N CYS A 96 5.30 -2.15 -10.67
CA CYS A 96 4.67 -2.66 -11.88
C CYS A 96 5.24 -2.04 -13.16
N ALA A 97 5.54 -0.74 -13.15
CA ALA A 97 6.23 -0.08 -14.26
C ALA A 97 7.60 -0.73 -14.56
N LYS A 98 8.38 -1.04 -13.51
CA LYS A 98 9.68 -1.70 -13.65
C LYS A 98 9.57 -3.18 -14.07
N LEU A 99 8.47 -3.81 -13.75
CA LEU A 99 8.15 -5.17 -14.20
C LEU A 99 7.50 -5.20 -15.59
N GLN A 100 7.12 -4.04 -16.15
CA GLN A 100 6.37 -3.88 -17.41
C GLN A 100 5.02 -4.63 -17.37
N ILE A 101 4.34 -4.56 -16.23
CA ILE A 101 3.02 -5.17 -15.98
C ILE A 101 2.03 -4.05 -15.67
N PRO A 102 0.87 -3.97 -16.36
CA PRO A 102 -0.19 -3.06 -15.96
C PRO A 102 -0.74 -3.46 -14.58
N TRP A 103 -0.98 -2.49 -13.71
CA TRP A 103 -1.41 -2.78 -12.33
C TRP A 103 -2.94 -2.75 -12.13
N GLU A 104 -3.70 -2.39 -13.16
CA GLU A 104 -5.16 -2.30 -13.12
C GLU A 104 -5.84 -3.65 -12.82
N ASP A 105 -5.26 -4.76 -13.28
CA ASP A 105 -5.77 -6.12 -13.06
C ASP A 105 -5.13 -6.81 -11.84
N ILE A 106 -4.36 -6.08 -11.04
CA ILE A 106 -3.66 -6.66 -9.90
C ILE A 106 -4.54 -6.62 -8.66
N LYS A 107 -4.68 -7.76 -7.99
CA LYS A 107 -5.32 -7.81 -6.68
C LYS A 107 -4.40 -7.22 -5.61
N LEU A 108 -4.81 -6.11 -5.01
CA LEU A 108 -4.09 -5.47 -3.92
C LEU A 108 -4.53 -6.08 -2.59
N VAL A 109 -3.56 -6.56 -1.80
CA VAL A 109 -3.80 -7.14 -0.46
C VAL A 109 -2.84 -6.51 0.54
N SER A 110 -3.33 -6.14 1.70
CA SER A 110 -2.49 -5.72 2.83
C SER A 110 -2.39 -6.84 3.84
N ILE A 111 -1.16 -7.26 4.15
CA ILE A 111 -0.89 -8.21 5.23
C ILE A 111 -0.57 -7.49 6.57
N HIS A 112 -0.55 -6.14 6.57
CA HIS A 112 -0.35 -5.34 7.77
C HIS A 112 -1.66 -5.19 8.55
N GLY A 113 -1.80 -5.93 9.66
CA GLY A 113 -2.86 -5.74 10.63
C GLY A 113 -4.21 -6.40 10.33
N ARG A 114 -4.34 -7.12 9.22
CA ARG A 114 -5.44 -8.05 8.94
C ARG A 114 -4.87 -9.28 8.27
N GLU A 115 -5.19 -10.45 8.77
CA GLU A 115 -5.06 -11.69 8.02
C GLU A 115 -6.15 -11.71 6.93
N GLU A 116 -6.11 -10.77 6.02
CA GLU A 116 -6.89 -10.92 4.80
C GLU A 116 -6.39 -12.19 4.13
N ASN A 117 -7.31 -12.92 3.54
CA ASN A 117 -7.02 -14.22 2.97
C ASN A 117 -6.14 -14.07 1.71
N LEU A 118 -4.85 -13.73 1.96
CA LEU A 118 -3.84 -13.60 0.91
C LEU A 118 -3.81 -14.84 0.01
N LEU A 119 -3.94 -16.03 0.60
CA LEU A 119 -3.97 -17.28 -0.15
C LEU A 119 -5.15 -17.35 -1.12
N ALA A 120 -6.35 -16.88 -0.70
CA ALA A 120 -7.49 -16.81 -1.60
C ALA A 120 -7.25 -15.77 -2.71
N ALA A 121 -6.65 -14.62 -2.38
CA ALA A 121 -6.30 -13.62 -3.38
C ALA A 121 -5.34 -14.19 -4.42
N VAL A 122 -4.27 -14.88 -4.00
CA VAL A 122 -3.31 -15.49 -4.91
C VAL A 122 -3.93 -16.61 -5.74
N LYS A 123 -4.78 -17.45 -5.16
CA LYS A 123 -5.46 -18.53 -5.90
C LYS A 123 -6.39 -18.01 -6.99
N ASN A 124 -7.08 -16.90 -6.70
CA ASN A 124 -8.15 -16.39 -7.57
C ASN A 124 -7.68 -15.29 -8.54
N ASN A 125 -6.43 -14.87 -8.51
CA ASN A 125 -5.94 -13.81 -9.38
C ASN A 125 -4.59 -14.16 -9.98
N LYS A 126 -4.38 -13.77 -11.24
CA LYS A 126 -3.11 -13.93 -11.95
C LYS A 126 -1.99 -13.17 -11.26
N TYR A 127 -2.27 -11.97 -10.77
CA TYR A 127 -1.33 -11.12 -10.05
C TYR A 127 -1.91 -10.68 -8.72
N THR A 128 -1.11 -10.78 -7.66
CA THR A 128 -1.45 -10.29 -6.33
C THR A 128 -0.29 -9.48 -5.79
N PHE A 129 -0.57 -8.25 -5.38
CA PHE A 129 0.42 -7.34 -4.80
C PHE A 129 0.22 -7.22 -3.29
N THR A 130 1.33 -7.21 -2.55
CA THR A 130 1.34 -6.93 -1.11
C THR A 130 2.59 -6.15 -0.70
N LEU A 131 2.53 -5.51 0.46
CA LEU A 131 3.67 -4.88 1.13
C LEU A 131 4.14 -5.76 2.27
N THR A 132 5.46 -5.84 2.45
CA THR A 132 6.10 -6.54 3.58
C THR A 132 6.94 -5.54 4.38
N GLY A 133 7.01 -5.75 5.70
CA GLY A 133 7.75 -4.86 6.61
C GLY A 133 9.20 -5.28 6.82
N SER A 134 9.57 -6.50 6.42
CA SER A 134 10.90 -7.06 6.68
C SER A 134 11.23 -8.23 5.74
N ALA A 135 12.52 -8.58 5.67
CA ALA A 135 12.96 -9.80 4.99
C ALA A 135 12.30 -11.07 5.58
N ALA A 136 12.08 -11.09 6.89
CA ALA A 136 11.40 -12.20 7.55
C ALA A 136 9.96 -12.36 7.04
N ASP A 137 9.27 -11.26 6.73
CA ASP A 137 7.91 -11.31 6.16
C ASP A 137 7.93 -11.86 4.73
N VAL A 138 8.94 -11.53 3.93
CA VAL A 138 9.11 -12.09 2.58
C VAL A 138 9.32 -13.61 2.66
N ARG A 139 10.22 -14.08 3.54
CA ARG A 139 10.43 -15.52 3.77
C ARG A 139 9.18 -16.23 4.28
N LYS A 140 8.48 -15.62 5.24
CA LYS A 140 7.22 -16.15 5.76
C LYS A 140 6.17 -16.24 4.66
N LEU A 141 6.07 -15.23 3.80
CA LEU A 141 5.18 -15.21 2.66
C LEU A 141 5.48 -16.36 1.69
N ALA A 142 6.75 -16.53 1.30
CA ALA A 142 7.20 -17.61 0.44
C ALA A 142 6.83 -18.98 1.04
N LYS A 143 7.15 -19.21 2.32
CA LYS A 143 6.79 -20.43 3.02
C LYS A 143 5.28 -20.66 3.04
N THR A 144 4.49 -19.64 3.34
CA THR A 144 3.02 -19.73 3.38
C THR A 144 2.44 -20.16 2.03
N LEU A 145 2.99 -19.64 0.92
CA LEU A 145 2.57 -20.03 -0.43
C LEU A 145 2.92 -21.50 -0.73
N ILE A 146 4.13 -21.94 -0.37
CA ILE A 146 4.56 -23.33 -0.57
C ILE A 146 3.70 -24.29 0.25
N ASP A 147 3.47 -24.00 1.54
CA ASP A 147 2.64 -24.81 2.43
C ASP A 147 1.19 -24.93 1.90
N ALA A 148 0.72 -23.90 1.18
CA ALA A 148 -0.59 -23.88 0.53
C ALA A 148 -0.63 -24.52 -0.87
N ARG A 149 0.44 -25.19 -1.30
CA ARG A 149 0.62 -25.81 -2.64
C ARG A 149 0.60 -24.80 -3.79
N LEU A 150 1.12 -23.60 -3.55
CA LEU A 150 1.30 -22.52 -4.53
C LEU A 150 2.78 -22.35 -4.89
N GLY A 151 3.56 -23.43 -4.83
CA GLY A 151 4.99 -23.44 -5.13
C GLY A 151 5.32 -23.12 -6.59
N ASP A 152 4.37 -23.25 -7.51
CA ASP A 152 4.53 -22.91 -8.93
C ASP A 152 4.41 -21.39 -9.19
N CYS A 153 4.04 -20.60 -8.18
CA CYS A 153 4.00 -19.16 -8.30
C CYS A 153 5.40 -18.57 -8.46
N ASN A 154 5.48 -17.46 -9.18
CA ASN A 154 6.64 -16.61 -9.20
C ASN A 154 6.44 -15.39 -8.30
N MET A 155 7.53 -14.86 -7.78
CA MET A 155 7.54 -13.61 -7.02
C MET A 155 8.47 -12.59 -7.65
N ALA A 156 8.09 -11.33 -7.56
CA ALA A 156 8.99 -10.21 -7.77
C ALA A 156 9.00 -9.37 -6.49
N VAL A 157 10.18 -9.18 -5.92
CA VAL A 157 10.39 -8.41 -4.69
C VAL A 157 11.16 -7.15 -5.04
N GLY A 158 10.54 -5.99 -4.84
CA GLY A 158 11.15 -4.68 -5.01
C GLY A 158 11.50 -4.09 -3.65
N ALA A 159 12.78 -4.02 -3.34
CA ALA A 159 13.32 -3.39 -2.15
C ALA A 159 13.83 -1.99 -2.48
N GLU A 160 13.71 -1.06 -1.52
CA GLU A 160 14.18 0.33 -1.63
C GLU A 160 13.77 1.04 -2.92
N LEU A 161 12.56 0.75 -3.42
CA LEU A 161 12.07 1.34 -4.68
C LEU A 161 12.19 2.86 -4.66
N THR A 162 12.79 3.41 -5.73
CA THR A 162 13.07 4.84 -5.94
C THR A 162 14.24 5.42 -5.12
N TYR A 163 14.93 4.63 -4.33
CA TYR A 163 16.17 5.00 -3.65
C TYR A 163 17.41 4.49 -4.40
N GLU A 164 18.60 4.98 -4.03
CA GLU A 164 19.87 4.56 -4.65
C GLU A 164 20.15 3.06 -4.50
N GLY A 165 19.67 2.45 -3.40
CA GLY A 165 19.79 1.02 -3.12
C GLY A 165 18.72 0.14 -3.78
N GLU A 166 17.95 0.66 -4.74
CA GLU A 166 16.85 -0.07 -5.36
C GLU A 166 17.28 -1.42 -5.93
N GLN A 167 16.59 -2.47 -5.50
CA GLN A 167 16.78 -3.83 -6.00
C GLN A 167 15.43 -4.44 -6.38
N ILE A 168 15.43 -5.15 -7.51
CA ILE A 168 14.28 -5.94 -7.94
C ILE A 168 14.73 -7.35 -8.22
N LEU A 169 14.32 -8.27 -7.35
CA LEU A 169 14.58 -9.70 -7.48
C LEU A 169 13.34 -10.40 -8.05
N LYS A 170 13.54 -11.28 -9.01
CA LYS A 170 12.49 -12.07 -9.63
C LYS A 170 12.89 -13.54 -9.62
N GLY A 171 11.96 -14.42 -9.29
CA GLY A 171 12.22 -15.84 -9.28
C GLY A 171 11.00 -16.65 -8.89
N ASN A 172 11.17 -17.96 -8.81
CA ASN A 172 10.15 -18.82 -8.24
C ASN A 172 10.04 -18.59 -6.73
N VAL A 173 8.86 -18.83 -6.17
CA VAL A 173 8.61 -18.67 -4.72
C VAL A 173 9.65 -19.39 -3.85
N LEU A 174 10.17 -20.55 -4.29
CA LEU A 174 11.17 -21.32 -3.56
C LEU A 174 12.49 -20.56 -3.35
N GLU A 175 12.85 -19.67 -4.26
CA GLU A 175 14.09 -18.88 -4.20
C GLU A 175 14.06 -17.81 -3.11
N PHE A 176 12.87 -17.49 -2.58
CA PHE A 176 12.69 -16.49 -1.55
C PHE A 176 12.62 -17.05 -0.12
N LEU A 177 12.83 -18.35 0.07
CA LEU A 177 12.89 -18.96 1.40
C LEU A 177 14.08 -18.44 2.23
N ASP A 178 15.18 -18.11 1.57
CA ASP A 178 16.40 -17.59 2.18
C ASP A 178 16.64 -16.10 1.86
N TYR A 179 15.57 -15.37 1.47
CA TYR A 179 15.67 -13.94 1.17
C TYR A 179 16.24 -13.15 2.35
N ASP A 180 17.30 -12.39 2.13
CA ASP A 180 18.05 -11.62 3.14
C ASP A 180 18.11 -10.11 2.87
N GLY A 181 17.30 -9.63 1.90
CA GLY A 181 17.25 -8.21 1.53
C GLY A 181 16.69 -7.30 2.62
N ASP A 182 16.72 -6.00 2.35
CA ASP A 182 16.35 -4.96 3.29
C ASP A 182 14.87 -4.90 3.66
N ASN A 183 14.60 -4.11 4.70
CA ASN A 183 13.44 -4.23 5.57
C ASN A 183 12.07 -3.99 4.94
N LEU A 184 11.94 -3.06 3.99
CA LEU A 184 10.65 -2.71 3.40
C LEU A 184 10.61 -3.13 1.94
N ALA A 185 9.76 -4.08 1.61
CA ALA A 185 9.66 -4.56 0.24
C ALA A 185 8.21 -4.55 -0.29
N ALA A 186 8.09 -4.24 -1.57
CA ALA A 186 6.89 -4.46 -2.36
C ALA A 186 6.99 -5.83 -3.03
N VAL A 187 5.96 -6.64 -2.91
CA VAL A 187 5.95 -7.99 -3.47
C VAL A 187 4.80 -8.14 -4.45
N LEU A 188 5.13 -8.58 -5.67
CA LEU A 188 4.17 -9.03 -6.67
C LEU A 188 4.27 -10.55 -6.80
N ILE A 189 3.16 -11.24 -6.59
CA ILE A 189 3.03 -12.69 -6.76
C ILE A 189 2.31 -12.94 -8.08
N ALA A 190 2.91 -13.73 -8.95
CA ALA A 190 2.33 -14.19 -10.19
C ALA A 190 1.94 -15.67 -10.08
N ASN A 191 0.65 -15.95 -10.11
CA ASN A 191 0.13 -17.31 -10.14
C ASN A 191 -0.23 -17.67 -11.59
N PRO A 192 0.47 -18.63 -12.22
CA PRO A 192 0.19 -19.01 -13.60
C PRO A 192 -1.23 -19.58 -13.79
N TYR A 193 -1.82 -20.12 -12.74
CA TYR A 193 -3.18 -20.70 -12.73
C TYR A 193 -4.22 -19.77 -12.06
N GLY A 194 -3.83 -18.58 -11.70
CA GLY A 194 -4.71 -17.62 -11.03
C GLY A 194 -5.79 -17.07 -11.95
N GLY A 195 -7.03 -17.11 -11.51
CA GLY A 195 -8.17 -16.65 -12.30
C GLY A 195 -8.81 -17.70 -13.21
N GLU A 196 -8.15 -18.81 -13.51
CA GLU A 196 -8.71 -19.89 -14.32
C GLU A 196 -9.91 -20.59 -13.63
N ASN A 197 -9.93 -20.56 -12.30
CA ASN A 197 -11.03 -21.05 -11.46
C ASN A 197 -11.78 -19.93 -10.74
N ALA A 198 -11.72 -18.70 -11.24
CA ALA A 198 -12.57 -17.65 -10.73
C ALA A 198 -14.01 -18.10 -10.90
N VAL A 199 -14.69 -18.37 -9.79
CA VAL A 199 -16.11 -18.71 -9.78
C VAL A 199 -16.84 -17.52 -10.38
N THR A 200 -17.04 -17.57 -11.70
CA THR A 200 -17.90 -16.65 -12.41
C THR A 200 -19.31 -16.99 -12.01
N HIS A 201 -19.89 -16.18 -11.15
CA HIS A 201 -21.33 -16.06 -10.89
C HIS A 201 -22.15 -17.35 -10.99
N GLY A 202 -21.95 -18.27 -10.02
CA GLY A 202 -22.77 -19.45 -9.90
C GLY A 202 -22.40 -20.59 -10.88
N MET A 203 -22.88 -21.76 -10.57
CA MET A 203 -22.82 -22.90 -11.49
C MET A 203 -23.73 -22.61 -12.68
N ASN A 204 -23.35 -23.04 -13.88
CA ASN A 204 -24.27 -23.00 -15.03
C ASN A 204 -25.56 -23.74 -14.68
N ASP A 205 -26.70 -23.28 -15.19
CA ASP A 205 -28.00 -23.90 -14.93
C ASP A 205 -28.03 -25.41 -15.23
N GLU A 206 -27.17 -25.87 -16.12
CA GLU A 206 -26.99 -27.25 -16.53
C GLU A 206 -26.25 -28.11 -15.48
N GLU A 207 -25.52 -27.49 -14.56
CA GLU A 207 -24.77 -28.14 -13.48
C GLU A 207 -25.62 -28.35 -12.22
N PHE A 208 -26.81 -27.73 -12.16
CA PHE A 208 -27.76 -27.98 -11.07
C PHE A 208 -28.51 -29.29 -11.29
N ILE A 209 -28.37 -30.22 -10.36
CA ILE A 209 -29.23 -31.37 -10.26
C ILE A 209 -30.63 -30.86 -9.88
N ARG A 210 -31.51 -30.75 -10.87
CA ARG A 210 -32.92 -30.38 -10.64
C ARG A 210 -33.62 -31.57 -10.02
N GLY A 211 -34.07 -31.45 -8.77
CA GLY A 211 -35.02 -32.39 -8.22
C GLY A 211 -36.40 -32.24 -8.93
N ASP A 212 -37.24 -33.27 -8.86
CA ASP A 212 -38.56 -33.32 -9.46
C ASP A 212 -39.60 -32.35 -8.82
N VAL A 213 -39.17 -31.43 -7.98
CA VAL A 213 -40.03 -30.44 -7.33
C VAL A 213 -39.94 -29.12 -8.10
N PRO A 214 -41.05 -28.59 -8.67
CA PRO A 214 -41.04 -27.30 -9.34
C PRO A 214 -40.73 -26.19 -8.34
N MET A 215 -39.66 -25.44 -8.59
CA MET A 215 -39.38 -24.23 -7.82
C MET A 215 -40.42 -23.17 -8.17
N THR A 216 -41.24 -22.78 -7.22
CA THR A 216 -42.11 -21.61 -7.30
C THR A 216 -41.23 -20.35 -7.42
N LYS A 217 -41.56 -19.54 -8.44
CA LYS A 217 -40.96 -18.22 -8.67
C LYS A 217 -41.25 -17.26 -7.53
#